data_47f36422998ca57e35499c6d4e69f3a7
#
_entry.id   47f36422998ca57e35499c6d4e69f3a7
#
_cell.length_a   1.000
_cell.length_b   1.000
_cell.length_c   1.000
_cell.angle_alpha   90.00
_cell.angle_beta   90.00
_cell.angle_gamma   90.00
#
_symmetry.space_group_name_H-M   'P 1'
#
loop_
_entity.id
_entity.type
_entity.pdbx_description
1 polymer ?
#
loop_
_entity_poly.entity_id
_entity_poly.type
_entity_poly.pdbx_seq_one_letter_code
_entity_poly.pdbx_strand_id
1 'polypeptide(L)'
;MKNLVVLTGAGMSAESGISTFRDAGGLWDKYPVEQVATPEGYQRDPALVINFYNERRKQLLEVKPNRGHELLAELEKNFHVTVVTQNIDNLHERAGSSRIVHLHGELTKVCSSRDPHNPHYIKELKPEEYEVKMGDKAGDGTQLRPFIVWFGDCLLYTSPSPRD
;
A
#
# COMPACT_ATOMS: atom_id res chain seq x y z
N MET A 1 20.52 -20.07 10.23
CA MET A 1 19.99 -18.79 10.77
C MET A 1 18.60 -19.00 11.34
N LYS A 2 18.23 -18.23 12.38
CA LYS A 2 16.86 -18.29 12.96
C LYS A 2 15.89 -17.48 12.09
N ASN A 3 14.62 -17.89 12.09
CA ASN A 3 13.55 -17.12 11.45
C ASN A 3 13.11 -15.98 12.36
N LEU A 4 12.92 -14.80 11.77
CA LEU A 4 12.41 -13.62 12.45
C LEU A 4 11.25 -13.05 11.60
N VAL A 5 10.08 -12.94 12.21
CA VAL A 5 8.91 -12.29 11.60
C VAL A 5 8.69 -10.95 12.28
N VAL A 6 8.61 -9.90 11.49
CA VAL A 6 8.44 -8.53 11.98
C VAL A 6 7.14 -7.96 11.41
N LEU A 7 6.20 -7.62 12.30
CA LEU A 7 4.97 -6.94 11.93
C LEU A 7 5.18 -5.42 12.02
N THR A 8 4.88 -4.71 10.92
CA THR A 8 4.98 -3.24 10.88
C THR A 8 3.65 -2.59 10.49
N GLY A 9 3.49 -1.35 10.92
CA GLY A 9 2.31 -0.52 10.65
C GLY A 9 2.72 0.93 10.36
N ALA A 10 1.74 1.82 10.30
CA ALA A 10 1.91 3.22 9.86
C ALA A 10 3.00 4.00 10.61
N GLY A 11 3.19 3.72 11.90
CA GLY A 11 4.24 4.34 12.70
C GLY A 11 5.65 4.10 12.18
N MET A 12 5.88 2.97 11.47
CA MET A 12 7.16 2.65 10.86
C MET A 12 7.59 3.67 9.80
N SER A 13 6.64 4.23 9.07
CA SER A 13 6.90 5.18 7.97
C SER A 13 6.69 6.65 8.36
N ALA A 14 6.27 6.92 9.60
CA ALA A 14 6.00 8.28 10.09
C ALA A 14 7.26 9.16 10.02
N GLU A 15 8.42 8.67 10.48
CA GLU A 15 9.69 9.40 10.43
C GLU A 15 10.20 9.64 9.00
N SER A 16 9.70 8.90 8.03
CA SER A 16 9.98 9.15 6.61
C SER A 16 9.16 10.29 6.03
N GLY A 17 8.17 10.79 6.76
CA GLY A 17 7.29 11.87 6.33
C GLY A 17 5.96 11.41 5.75
N ILE A 18 5.59 10.12 5.92
CA ILE A 18 4.28 9.61 5.54
C ILE A 18 3.32 9.77 6.73
N SER A 19 2.24 10.54 6.51
CA SER A 19 1.23 10.78 7.54
C SER A 19 0.53 9.49 7.94
N THR A 20 0.34 9.30 9.25
CA THR A 20 -0.51 8.23 9.78
C THR A 20 -1.98 8.67 9.83
N PHE A 21 -2.91 7.73 10.01
CA PHE A 21 -4.35 8.04 10.19
C PHE A 21 -4.65 8.92 11.41
N ARG A 22 -3.71 9.01 12.37
CA ARG A 22 -3.89 9.74 13.62
C ARG A 22 -3.25 11.13 13.62
N ASP A 23 -2.56 11.49 12.55
CA ASP A 23 -1.88 12.78 12.47
C ASP A 23 -2.92 13.90 12.27
N ALA A 24 -3.07 14.76 13.26
CA ALA A 24 -3.94 15.92 13.18
C ALA A 24 -3.45 16.88 12.07
N GLY A 25 -4.36 17.37 11.23
CA GLY A 25 -4.04 18.23 10.10
C GLY A 25 -3.42 17.51 8.90
N GLY A 26 -3.38 16.19 8.95
CA GLY A 26 -2.90 15.37 7.85
C GLY A 26 -3.91 15.26 6.69
N LEU A 27 -3.54 14.48 5.68
CA LEU A 27 -4.38 14.28 4.48
C LEU A 27 -5.73 13.63 4.80
N TRP A 28 -5.79 12.80 5.86
CA TRP A 28 -6.99 12.12 6.32
C TRP A 28 -8.02 13.06 6.94
N ASP A 29 -7.60 14.21 7.45
CA ASP A 29 -8.53 15.26 7.90
C ASP A 29 -9.22 15.94 6.71
N LYS A 30 -8.51 16.03 5.57
CA LYS A 30 -9.03 16.62 4.33
C LYS A 30 -9.95 15.68 3.56
N TYR A 31 -9.68 14.37 3.62
CA TYR A 31 -10.42 13.33 2.92
C TYR A 31 -10.92 12.28 3.91
N PRO A 32 -12.22 12.24 4.24
CA PRO A 32 -12.78 11.20 5.10
C PRO A 32 -12.50 9.80 4.55
N VAL A 33 -12.15 8.87 5.44
CA VAL A 33 -11.81 7.48 5.12
C VAL A 33 -12.91 6.82 4.30
N GLU A 34 -14.17 7.07 4.61
CA GLU A 34 -15.33 6.51 3.92
C GLU A 34 -15.41 6.93 2.45
N GLN A 35 -14.80 8.06 2.09
CA GLN A 35 -14.80 8.55 0.71
C GLN A 35 -13.68 7.96 -0.14
N VAL A 36 -12.51 7.70 0.46
CA VAL A 36 -11.29 7.37 -0.30
C VAL A 36 -10.71 5.98 0.01
N ALA A 37 -11.21 5.31 1.04
CA ALA A 37 -10.69 4.01 1.47
C ALA A 37 -11.80 2.97 1.70
N THR A 38 -12.88 3.04 0.93
CA THR A 38 -13.95 2.05 0.92
C THR A 38 -14.39 1.74 -0.52
N PRO A 39 -14.92 0.52 -0.80
CA PRO A 39 -15.52 0.21 -2.09
C PRO A 39 -16.68 1.14 -2.46
N GLU A 40 -17.49 1.51 -1.49
CA GLU A 40 -18.63 2.42 -1.67
C GLU A 40 -18.17 3.84 -2.06
N GLY A 41 -17.10 4.32 -1.44
CA GLY A 41 -16.48 5.60 -1.79
C GLY A 41 -15.96 5.61 -3.23
N TYR A 42 -15.32 4.52 -3.65
CA TYR A 42 -14.86 4.36 -5.03
C TYR A 42 -16.01 4.30 -6.04
N GLN A 43 -17.09 3.58 -5.73
CA GLN A 43 -18.28 3.53 -6.59
C GLN A 43 -18.96 4.88 -6.73
N ARG A 44 -18.97 5.67 -5.65
CA ARG A 44 -19.60 6.99 -5.63
C ARG A 44 -18.82 8.02 -6.44
N ASP A 45 -17.50 8.05 -6.28
CA ASP A 45 -16.63 9.01 -6.96
C ASP A 45 -15.25 8.37 -7.26
N PRO A 46 -15.15 7.57 -8.33
CA PRO A 46 -13.89 6.91 -8.67
C PRO A 46 -12.78 7.91 -9.04
N ALA A 47 -13.13 9.07 -9.62
CA ALA A 47 -12.16 10.08 -9.99
C ALA A 47 -11.48 10.69 -8.75
N LEU A 48 -12.26 10.99 -7.70
CA LEU A 48 -11.74 11.47 -6.43
C LEU A 48 -10.76 10.47 -5.81
N VAL A 49 -11.16 9.20 -5.78
CA VAL A 49 -10.34 8.13 -5.18
C VAL A 49 -9.05 7.92 -5.96
N ILE A 50 -9.12 7.82 -7.29
CA ILE A 50 -7.94 7.68 -8.15
C ILE A 50 -6.98 8.85 -7.92
N ASN A 51 -7.48 10.08 -7.91
CA ASN A 51 -6.65 11.27 -7.70
C ASN A 51 -6.02 11.28 -6.30
N PHE A 52 -6.76 10.89 -5.27
CA PHE A 52 -6.25 10.76 -3.90
C PHE A 52 -5.02 9.83 -3.85
N TYR A 53 -5.08 8.67 -4.49
CA TYR A 53 -3.95 7.74 -4.51
C TYR A 53 -2.83 8.17 -5.46
N ASN A 54 -3.12 8.92 -6.52
CA ASN A 54 -2.10 9.57 -7.34
C ASN A 54 -1.24 10.54 -6.51
N GLU A 55 -1.88 11.37 -5.70
CA GLU A 55 -1.18 12.28 -4.78
C GLU A 55 -0.33 11.52 -3.76
N ARG A 56 -0.84 10.39 -3.26
CA ARG A 56 -0.09 9.49 -2.37
C ARG A 56 1.16 8.92 -3.06
N ARG A 57 1.03 8.43 -4.30
CA ARG A 57 2.18 7.93 -5.06
C ARG A 57 3.21 9.02 -5.33
N LYS A 58 2.76 10.22 -5.67
CA LYS A 58 3.66 11.37 -5.84
C LYS A 58 4.44 11.67 -4.57
N GLN A 59 3.78 11.72 -3.42
CA GLN A 59 4.44 11.92 -2.13
C GLN A 59 5.45 10.80 -1.83
N LEU A 60 5.09 9.54 -2.14
CA LEU A 60 5.98 8.41 -1.92
C LEU A 60 7.29 8.52 -2.70
N LEU A 61 7.29 9.15 -3.87
CA LEU A 61 8.50 9.40 -4.65
C LEU A 61 9.47 10.38 -3.98
N GLU A 62 8.95 11.28 -3.15
CA GLU A 62 9.73 12.34 -2.48
C GLU A 62 10.32 11.91 -1.16
N VAL A 63 9.77 10.86 -0.52
CA VAL A 63 10.24 10.38 0.77
C VAL A 63 11.28 9.26 0.64
N LYS A 64 12.03 9.03 1.71
CA LYS A 64 13.08 7.99 1.76
C LYS A 64 12.82 7.04 2.92
N PRO A 65 13.31 5.78 2.82
CA PRO A 65 13.37 4.91 3.98
C PRO A 65 14.07 5.60 5.15
N ASN A 66 13.61 5.33 6.35
CA ASN A 66 14.26 5.78 7.56
C ASN A 66 15.17 4.69 8.15
N ARG A 67 15.87 5.03 9.24
CA ARG A 67 16.81 4.10 9.87
C ARG A 67 16.17 2.80 10.34
N GLY A 68 14.89 2.82 10.74
CA GLY A 68 14.15 1.62 11.10
C GLY A 68 14.03 0.64 9.93
N HIS A 69 13.67 1.12 8.74
CA HIS A 69 13.61 0.29 7.54
C HIS A 69 14.97 -0.32 7.20
N GLU A 70 16.04 0.48 7.27
CA GLU A 70 17.42 0.03 7.00
C GLU A 70 17.88 -1.04 7.97
N LEU A 71 17.60 -0.86 9.28
CA LEU A 71 17.96 -1.83 10.31
C LEU A 71 17.28 -3.18 10.10
N LEU A 72 16.02 -3.21 9.66
CA LEU A 72 15.33 -4.46 9.35
C LEU A 72 16.01 -5.19 8.18
N ALA A 73 16.45 -4.47 7.16
CA ALA A 73 17.22 -5.06 6.07
C ALA A 73 18.60 -5.57 6.54
N GLU A 74 19.27 -4.83 7.41
CA GLU A 74 20.56 -5.25 7.98
C GLU A 74 20.45 -6.54 8.82
N LEU A 75 19.31 -6.79 9.48
CA LEU A 75 19.08 -8.02 10.24
C LEU A 75 19.11 -9.28 9.37
N GLU A 76 18.91 -9.16 8.06
CA GLU A 76 18.99 -10.30 7.13
C GLU A 76 20.39 -10.93 7.08
N LYS A 77 21.41 -10.23 7.53
CA LYS A 77 22.78 -10.76 7.69
C LYS A 77 22.84 -11.91 8.73
N ASN A 78 21.95 -11.89 9.72
CA ASN A 78 21.97 -12.81 10.85
C ASN A 78 20.71 -13.66 11.00
N PHE A 79 19.63 -13.29 10.31
CA PHE A 79 18.32 -13.93 10.43
C PHE A 79 17.67 -14.11 9.06
N HIS A 80 16.78 -15.08 8.95
CA HIS A 80 15.79 -15.12 7.86
C HIS A 80 14.63 -14.21 8.24
N VAL A 81 14.71 -12.95 7.81
CA VAL A 81 13.70 -11.94 8.15
C VAL A 81 12.55 -11.99 7.17
N THR A 82 11.32 -12.02 7.69
CA THR A 82 10.09 -11.78 6.93
C THR A 82 9.40 -10.57 7.52
N VAL A 83 9.24 -9.51 6.74
CA VAL A 83 8.46 -8.33 7.14
C VAL A 83 7.02 -8.54 6.71
N VAL A 84 6.10 -8.50 7.66
CA VAL A 84 4.65 -8.49 7.40
C VAL A 84 4.18 -7.08 7.70
N THR A 85 3.74 -6.36 6.68
CA THR A 85 3.41 -4.94 6.84
C THR A 85 1.95 -4.65 6.51
N GLN A 86 1.35 -3.79 7.31
CA GLN A 86 0.06 -3.16 7.03
C GLN A 86 0.20 -1.94 6.11
N ASN A 87 1.45 -1.49 5.87
CA ASN A 87 1.73 -0.33 5.06
C ASN A 87 1.65 -0.66 3.58
N ILE A 88 1.18 0.30 2.81
CA ILE A 88 1.07 0.20 1.35
C ILE A 88 2.26 0.83 0.63
N ASP A 89 3.15 1.52 1.36
CA ASP A 89 4.38 2.08 0.79
C ASP A 89 5.42 1.00 0.49
N ASN A 90 6.43 1.35 -0.29
CA ASN A 90 7.53 0.46 -0.70
C ASN A 90 8.85 0.78 0.03
N LEU A 91 8.78 1.35 1.23
CA LEU A 91 9.99 1.79 1.93
C LEU A 91 10.83 0.63 2.46
N HIS A 92 10.21 -0.49 2.84
CA HIS A 92 10.94 -1.70 3.21
C HIS A 92 11.75 -2.25 2.04
N GLU A 93 11.15 -2.34 0.85
CA GLU A 93 11.82 -2.78 -0.38
C GLU A 93 12.97 -1.85 -0.74
N ARG A 94 12.72 -0.55 -0.69
CA ARG A 94 13.75 0.47 -1.01
C ARG A 94 14.90 0.49 -0.01
N ALA A 95 14.68 0.05 1.23
CA ALA A 95 15.73 -0.13 2.24
C ALA A 95 16.53 -1.41 2.06
N GLY A 96 16.05 -2.35 1.22
CA GLY A 96 16.75 -3.59 0.90
C GLY A 96 16.20 -4.85 1.57
N SER A 97 15.07 -4.79 2.29
CA SER A 97 14.41 -6.01 2.79
C SER A 97 13.96 -6.89 1.63
N SER A 98 14.24 -8.21 1.71
CA SER A 98 14.04 -9.15 0.61
C SER A 98 12.73 -9.94 0.68
N ARG A 99 12.13 -10.08 1.87
CA ARG A 99 10.89 -10.81 2.10
C ARG A 99 9.86 -9.93 2.78
N ILE A 100 8.90 -9.46 1.99
CA ILE A 100 7.87 -8.55 2.47
C ILE A 100 6.51 -9.08 2.05
N VAL A 101 5.57 -9.07 3.01
CA VAL A 101 4.17 -9.42 2.80
C VAL A 101 3.34 -8.18 3.07
N HIS A 102 2.70 -7.64 2.04
CA HIS A 102 1.81 -6.50 2.13
C HIS A 102 0.38 -6.97 2.39
N LEU A 103 -0.11 -6.78 3.61
CA LEU A 103 -1.46 -7.24 4.01
C LEU A 103 -2.58 -6.43 3.37
N HIS A 104 -2.34 -5.17 3.04
CA HIS A 104 -3.35 -4.22 2.55
C HIS A 104 -3.10 -3.75 1.11
N GLY A 105 -2.32 -4.51 0.35
CA GLY A 105 -1.94 -4.12 -1.01
C GLY A 105 -0.72 -3.21 -1.06
N GLU A 106 -0.48 -2.64 -2.24
CA GLU A 106 0.73 -1.87 -2.54
C GLU A 106 0.38 -0.62 -3.36
N LEU A 107 0.78 0.53 -2.86
CA LEU A 107 0.49 1.82 -3.48
C LEU A 107 1.10 1.97 -4.88
N THR A 108 2.22 1.30 -5.13
CA THR A 108 2.91 1.30 -6.44
C THR A 108 2.23 0.41 -7.49
N LYS A 109 1.20 -0.34 -7.10
CA LYS A 109 0.47 -1.23 -8.01
C LYS A 109 -0.95 -0.76 -8.27
N VAL A 110 -1.45 -1.15 -9.43
CA VAL A 110 -2.83 -0.94 -9.87
C VAL A 110 -3.43 -2.25 -10.33
N CYS A 111 -4.75 -2.32 -10.33
CA CYS A 111 -5.48 -3.55 -10.67
C CYS A 111 -6.79 -3.25 -11.38
N SER A 112 -7.49 -4.31 -11.80
CA SER A 112 -8.84 -4.24 -12.35
C SER A 112 -9.85 -3.76 -11.30
N SER A 113 -10.79 -2.94 -11.70
CA SER A 113 -11.93 -2.56 -10.85
C SER A 113 -12.95 -3.67 -10.67
N ARG A 114 -12.98 -4.65 -11.60
CA ARG A 114 -13.92 -5.78 -11.55
C ARG A 114 -13.34 -6.96 -10.79
N ASP A 115 -12.07 -7.26 -11.01
CA ASP A 115 -11.38 -8.42 -10.44
C ASP A 115 -10.02 -8.00 -9.85
N PRO A 116 -10.04 -7.28 -8.71
CA PRO A 116 -8.86 -6.62 -8.17
C PRO A 116 -7.79 -7.58 -7.64
N HIS A 117 -8.14 -8.83 -7.37
CA HIS A 117 -7.22 -9.83 -6.85
C HIS A 117 -6.60 -10.72 -7.93
N ASN A 118 -7.02 -10.58 -9.19
CA ASN A 118 -6.52 -11.39 -10.28
C ASN A 118 -5.10 -10.95 -10.68
N PRO A 119 -4.09 -11.81 -10.52
CA PRO A 119 -2.70 -11.47 -10.83
C PRO A 119 -2.48 -11.00 -12.27
N HIS A 120 -3.28 -11.48 -13.23
CA HIS A 120 -3.19 -11.07 -14.63
C HIS A 120 -3.53 -9.60 -14.86
N TYR A 121 -4.27 -8.98 -13.93
CA TYR A 121 -4.72 -7.59 -14.03
C TYR A 121 -4.03 -6.66 -13.02
N ILE A 122 -3.04 -7.17 -12.29
CA ILE A 122 -2.21 -6.38 -11.39
C ILE A 122 -0.97 -5.92 -12.15
N LYS A 123 -0.73 -4.61 -12.15
CA LYS A 123 0.41 -3.97 -12.82
C LYS A 123 1.17 -3.13 -11.82
N GLU A 124 2.51 -3.26 -11.80
CA GLU A 124 3.38 -2.31 -11.12
C GLU A 124 3.58 -1.07 -11.98
N LEU A 125 3.43 0.11 -11.38
CA LEU A 125 3.68 1.38 -12.03
C LEU A 125 5.15 1.76 -11.87
N LYS A 126 5.76 2.24 -12.94
CA LYS A 126 7.06 2.90 -12.86
C LYS A 126 6.91 4.26 -12.18
N PRO A 127 7.98 4.81 -11.56
CA PRO A 127 7.93 6.12 -10.93
C PRO A 127 7.40 7.23 -11.82
N GLU A 128 7.74 7.22 -13.11
CA GLU A 128 7.27 8.19 -14.10
C GLU A 128 5.81 7.97 -14.54
N GLU A 129 5.24 6.79 -14.24
CA GLU A 129 3.85 6.41 -14.55
C GLU A 129 2.94 6.48 -13.31
N TYR A 130 3.31 7.23 -12.28
CA TYR A 130 2.60 7.24 -11.01
C TYR A 130 1.14 7.71 -11.13
N GLU A 131 0.82 8.47 -12.15
CA GLU A 131 -0.50 9.06 -12.35
C GLU A 131 -1.41 8.13 -13.16
N VAL A 132 -2.49 7.67 -12.56
CA VAL A 132 -3.58 6.94 -13.22
C VAL A 132 -4.68 7.92 -13.57
N LYS A 133 -5.23 7.83 -14.78
CA LYS A 133 -6.29 8.70 -15.29
C LYS A 133 -7.61 7.93 -15.41
N MET A 134 -8.71 8.67 -15.31
CA MET A 134 -10.00 8.12 -15.70
C MET A 134 -9.95 7.74 -17.19
N GLY A 135 -10.34 6.50 -17.48
CA GLY A 135 -10.25 5.94 -18.84
C GLY A 135 -9.08 4.96 -19.01
N ASP A 136 -8.07 4.97 -18.14
CA ASP A 136 -7.02 3.95 -18.14
C ASP A 136 -7.60 2.58 -17.84
N LYS A 137 -7.30 1.59 -18.67
CA LYS A 137 -7.94 0.26 -18.63
C LYS A 137 -6.99 -0.82 -18.14
N ALA A 138 -7.53 -1.70 -17.32
CA ALA A 138 -6.91 -2.98 -17.01
C ALA A 138 -7.06 -3.96 -18.19
N GLY A 139 -6.39 -5.09 -18.12
CA GLY A 139 -6.43 -6.11 -19.18
C GLY A 139 -7.83 -6.66 -19.48
N ASP A 140 -8.77 -6.55 -18.55
CA ASP A 140 -10.18 -6.94 -18.72
C ASP A 140 -11.08 -5.79 -19.25
N GLY A 141 -10.49 -4.66 -19.61
CA GLY A 141 -11.20 -3.49 -20.14
C GLY A 141 -11.88 -2.61 -19.10
N THR A 142 -11.77 -2.92 -17.81
CA THR A 142 -12.31 -2.08 -16.75
C THR A 142 -11.33 -0.99 -16.33
N GLN A 143 -11.82 0.01 -15.60
CA GLN A 143 -10.98 1.09 -15.09
C GLN A 143 -9.84 0.53 -14.20
N LEU A 144 -8.61 1.00 -14.42
CA LEU A 144 -7.53 0.78 -13.46
C LEU A 144 -7.83 1.49 -12.15
N ARG A 145 -7.64 0.78 -11.05
CA ARG A 145 -7.77 1.31 -9.68
C ARG A 145 -6.51 0.98 -8.87
N PRO A 146 -6.28 1.68 -7.73
CA PRO A 146 -5.20 1.33 -6.81
C PRO A 146 -5.33 -0.11 -6.31
N PHE A 147 -4.21 -0.83 -6.29
CA PHE A 147 -4.13 -2.19 -5.69
C PHE A 147 -4.05 -2.09 -4.17
N ILE A 148 -5.13 -1.65 -3.57
CA ILE A 148 -5.27 -1.40 -2.14
C ILE A 148 -6.46 -2.19 -1.62
N VAL A 149 -6.31 -2.83 -0.47
CA VAL A 149 -7.41 -3.42 0.30
C VAL A 149 -8.07 -2.30 1.10
N TRP A 150 -9.30 -1.95 0.75
CA TRP A 150 -10.08 -0.94 1.44
C TRP A 150 -10.87 -1.54 2.60
N PHE A 151 -11.35 -0.69 3.50
CA PHE A 151 -12.24 -1.10 4.57
C PHE A 151 -13.54 -1.68 3.99
N GLY A 152 -13.86 -2.92 4.36
CA GLY A 152 -14.98 -3.69 3.79
C GLY A 152 -14.60 -4.62 2.65
N ASP A 153 -13.39 -4.52 2.09
CA ASP A 153 -12.86 -5.50 1.14
C ASP A 153 -12.40 -6.79 1.84
N CYS A 154 -12.32 -7.88 1.05
CA CYS A 154 -11.64 -9.10 1.49
C CYS A 154 -10.14 -8.87 1.60
N LEU A 155 -9.52 -9.39 2.66
CA LEU A 155 -8.07 -9.35 2.82
C LEU A 155 -7.37 -10.22 1.75
N LEU A 156 -6.20 -9.80 1.32
CA LEU A 156 -5.35 -10.57 0.39
C LEU A 156 -4.85 -11.88 1.02
N TYR A 157 -4.66 -11.86 2.33
CA TYR A 157 -4.19 -12.98 3.12
C TYR A 157 -5.12 -13.19 4.30
N THR A 158 -5.48 -14.44 4.56
CA THR A 158 -6.17 -14.80 5.79
C THR A 158 -5.11 -15.16 6.84
N SER A 159 -5.15 -14.46 7.96
CA SER A 159 -4.40 -14.82 9.16
C SER A 159 -5.39 -15.38 10.16
N PRO A 160 -5.18 -16.60 10.68
CA PRO A 160 -6.04 -17.12 11.74
C PRO A 160 -5.91 -16.20 12.96
N SER A 161 -7.05 -15.74 13.44
CA SER A 161 -7.10 -14.97 14.68
C SER A 161 -6.78 -15.90 15.85
N PRO A 162 -5.99 -15.46 16.84
CA PRO A 162 -5.78 -16.25 18.04
C PRO A 162 -7.05 -16.49 18.86
N ARG A 163 -8.17 -15.91 18.45
CA ARG A 163 -9.49 -16.02 19.12
C ARG A 163 -10.50 -16.86 18.35
N ASP A 164 -10.11 -17.41 17.20
CA ASP A 164 -10.96 -18.29 16.38
C ASP A 164 -10.66 -19.76 16.71
#